data_24b28d4439ab67eacddcb73d875d951e
#
_entry.id   24b28d4439ab67eacddcb73d875d951e
#
_cell.length_a   1.000
_cell.length_b   1.000
_cell.length_c   1.000
_cell.angle_alpha   90.00
_cell.angle_beta   90.00
_cell.angle_gamma   90.00
#
_symmetry.space_group_name_H-M   'P 1'
#
loop_
_entity.id
_entity.type
_entity.pdbx_description
1 polymer ?
#
loop_
_entity_poly.entity_id
_entity_poly.type
_entity_poly.pdbx_seq_one_letter_code
_entity_poly.pdbx_strand_id
1 'polypeptide(L)'
;MDDVSIPIDEIYLPAKRRAEIDPARVEALAESILEEGLQVPISVRKGKGRYVLVAGLQRLEAMKALGEETVIAIVVGSPQH
;
A
#
# COMPACT_ATOMS: atom_id res chain seq x y z
N MET A 1 14.48 8.94 3.56
CA MET A 1 13.06 9.27 3.45
C MET A 1 12.32 8.66 4.61
N ASP A 2 11.37 9.38 5.13
CA ASP A 2 10.69 8.93 6.33
C ASP A 2 9.49 8.08 5.99
N ASP A 3 9.35 6.99 6.71
CA ASP A 3 8.16 6.16 6.61
C ASP A 3 7.05 6.81 7.43
N VAL A 4 5.85 6.79 6.92
CA VAL A 4 4.69 7.31 7.65
C VAL A 4 3.61 6.25 7.68
N SER A 5 2.78 6.30 8.71
CA SER A 5 1.65 5.40 8.83
C SER A 5 0.42 6.12 8.27
N ILE A 6 -0.24 5.51 7.31
CA ILE A 6 -1.36 6.12 6.61
C ILE A 6 -2.59 5.22 6.73
N PRO A 7 -3.76 5.79 7.04
CA PRO A 7 -4.99 4.99 7.02
C PRO A 7 -5.22 4.41 5.62
N ILE A 8 -5.50 3.13 5.57
CA ILE A 8 -5.66 2.45 4.29
C ILE A 8 -6.81 3.05 3.48
N ASP A 9 -7.87 3.47 4.16
CA ASP A 9 -9.03 4.01 3.45
C ASP A 9 -8.78 5.40 2.87
N GLU A 10 -7.64 6.01 3.15
CA GLU A 10 -7.26 7.27 2.51
C GLU A 10 -6.41 7.06 1.26
N ILE A 11 -6.13 5.81 0.91
CA ILE A 11 -5.31 5.51 -0.25
C ILE A 11 -6.22 5.13 -1.42
N TYR A 12 -6.17 5.96 -2.46
CA TYR A 12 -6.94 5.72 -3.67
C TYR A 12 -6.22 4.70 -4.55
N LEU A 13 -6.95 3.72 -5.01
CA LEU A 13 -6.44 2.71 -5.92
C LEU A 13 -7.18 2.85 -7.24
N PRO A 14 -6.51 3.34 -8.30
CA PRO A 14 -7.18 3.47 -9.59
C PRO A 14 -7.71 2.12 -10.09
N ALA A 15 -8.83 2.16 -10.80
CA ALA A 15 -9.47 0.94 -11.27
C ALA A 15 -8.53 0.07 -12.11
N LYS A 16 -7.67 0.71 -12.88
CA LYS A 16 -6.69 0.01 -13.68
C LYS A 16 -5.76 -0.84 -12.83
N ARG A 17 -5.37 -0.32 -11.67
CA ARG A 17 -4.48 -1.05 -10.78
C ARG A 17 -5.19 -2.20 -10.10
N ARG A 18 -6.50 -2.05 -9.86
CA ARG A 18 -7.28 -3.12 -9.23
C ARG A 18 -7.26 -4.39 -10.05
N ALA A 19 -7.23 -4.25 -11.37
CA ALA A 19 -7.19 -5.41 -12.25
C ALA A 19 -5.87 -6.19 -12.13
N GLU A 20 -4.85 -5.57 -11.54
CA GLU A 20 -3.54 -6.18 -11.38
C GLU A 20 -3.40 -6.93 -10.06
N ILE A 21 -4.43 -6.91 -9.23
CA ILE A 21 -4.38 -7.63 -7.95
C ILE A 21 -4.31 -9.13 -8.23
N ASP A 22 -3.32 -9.77 -7.62
CA ASP A 22 -3.11 -11.21 -7.76
C ASP A 22 -3.42 -11.87 -6.43
N PRO A 23 -4.58 -12.54 -6.29
CA PRO A 23 -4.98 -13.11 -5.00
C PRO A 23 -3.97 -14.08 -4.41
N ALA A 24 -3.30 -14.85 -5.24
CA ALA A 24 -2.31 -15.81 -4.73
C ALA A 24 -1.11 -15.09 -4.12
N ARG A 25 -0.67 -14.00 -4.75
CA ARG A 25 0.43 -13.22 -4.21
C ARG A 25 0.02 -12.48 -2.94
N VAL A 26 -1.21 -11.98 -2.93
CA VAL A 26 -1.75 -11.31 -1.74
C VAL A 26 -1.75 -12.26 -0.56
N GLU A 27 -2.22 -13.49 -0.78
CA GLU A 27 -2.27 -14.49 0.29
C GLU A 27 -0.87 -14.83 0.79
N ALA A 28 0.06 -15.05 -0.13
CA ALA A 28 1.43 -15.39 0.25
C ALA A 28 2.08 -14.25 1.03
N LEU A 29 1.84 -13.01 0.62
CA LEU A 29 2.37 -11.86 1.34
C LEU A 29 1.76 -11.72 2.71
N ALA A 30 0.44 -11.96 2.82
CA ALA A 30 -0.23 -11.86 4.11
C ALA A 30 0.36 -12.87 5.09
N GLU A 31 0.60 -14.10 4.64
CA GLU A 31 1.20 -15.11 5.49
C GLU A 31 2.61 -14.72 5.90
N SER A 32 3.38 -14.19 4.97
CA SER A 32 4.75 -13.77 5.26
C SER A 32 4.77 -12.65 6.29
N ILE A 33 3.87 -11.69 6.16
CA ILE A 33 3.78 -10.58 7.11
C ILE A 33 3.43 -11.11 8.51
N LEU A 34 2.50 -12.05 8.58
CA LEU A 34 2.11 -12.63 9.87
C LEU A 34 3.27 -13.37 10.51
N GLU A 35 4.04 -14.12 9.73
CA GLU A 35 5.11 -14.94 10.27
C GLU A 35 6.31 -14.11 10.67
N GLU A 36 6.67 -13.13 9.84
CA GLU A 36 7.91 -12.38 10.04
C GLU A 36 7.71 -11.05 10.74
N GLY A 37 6.49 -10.54 10.71
CA GLY A 37 6.21 -9.24 11.30
C GLY A 37 6.85 -8.08 10.56
N LEU A 38 7.43 -8.34 9.41
CA LEU A 38 8.11 -7.31 8.64
C LEU A 38 7.13 -6.56 7.78
N GLN A 39 7.20 -5.23 7.85
CA GLN A 39 6.39 -4.39 6.99
C GLN A 39 7.30 -3.58 6.09
N VAL A 40 7.32 -3.95 4.81
CA VAL A 40 8.03 -3.18 3.81
C VAL A 40 7.09 -2.06 3.36
N PRO A 41 7.54 -0.81 3.35
CA PRO A 41 6.65 0.29 3.00
C PRO A 41 6.15 0.21 1.57
N ILE A 42 4.90 0.64 1.37
CA ILE A 42 4.41 0.92 0.03
C ILE A 42 4.82 2.34 -0.34
N SER A 43 4.65 2.71 -1.60
CA SER A 43 4.93 4.07 -2.05
C SER A 43 3.62 4.72 -2.48
N VAL A 44 3.40 5.94 -2.02
CA VAL A 44 2.22 6.72 -2.38
C VAL A 44 2.65 8.13 -2.75
N ARG A 45 1.78 8.83 -3.46
CA ARG A 45 1.96 10.25 -3.68
C ARG A 45 0.73 10.99 -3.20
N LYS A 46 0.88 12.25 -2.89
CA LYS A 46 -0.23 13.04 -2.43
C LYS A 46 -1.13 13.45 -3.58
N GLY A 47 -2.43 13.22 -3.42
CA GLY A 47 -3.44 13.75 -4.32
C GLY A 47 -4.30 14.74 -3.56
N LYS A 48 -5.40 15.13 -4.17
CA LYS A 48 -6.32 16.06 -3.53
C LYS A 48 -7.18 15.31 -2.53
N GLY A 49 -6.92 15.56 -1.25
CA GLY A 49 -7.72 14.96 -0.19
C GLY A 49 -7.50 13.48 0.00
N ARG A 50 -6.46 12.93 -0.62
CA ARG A 50 -6.20 11.49 -0.51
C ARG A 50 -4.77 11.22 -0.98
N TYR A 51 -4.34 9.99 -0.74
CA TYR A 51 -3.08 9.51 -1.30
C TYR A 51 -3.39 8.61 -2.50
N VAL A 52 -2.45 8.52 -3.42
CA VAL A 52 -2.59 7.67 -4.61
C VAL A 52 -1.47 6.64 -4.57
N LEU A 53 -1.81 5.36 -4.70
CA LEU A 53 -0.81 4.31 -4.68
C LEU A 53 0.13 4.42 -5.88
N VAL A 54 1.43 4.35 -5.62
CA VAL A 54 2.45 4.33 -6.66
C VAL A 54 3.00 2.92 -6.81
N ALA A 55 3.39 2.28 -5.71
CA ALA A 55 3.95 0.93 -5.74
C ALA A 55 3.57 0.17 -4.48
N GLY A 56 3.49 -1.15 -4.59
CA GLY A 56 3.17 -2.00 -3.45
C GLY A 56 1.73 -2.48 -3.43
N LEU A 57 1.13 -2.68 -4.59
CA LEU A 57 -0.27 -3.07 -4.70
C LEU A 57 -0.59 -4.35 -3.94
N GLN A 58 0.19 -5.42 -4.18
CA GLN A 58 -0.12 -6.70 -3.53
C GLN A 58 0.05 -6.59 -2.01
N ARG A 59 1.04 -5.79 -1.59
CA ARG A 59 1.28 -5.59 -0.16
C ARG A 59 0.14 -4.80 0.48
N LEU A 60 -0.36 -3.76 -0.20
CA LEU A 60 -1.50 -3.02 0.30
C LEU A 60 -2.71 -3.94 0.47
N GLU A 61 -2.96 -4.79 -0.52
CA GLU A 61 -4.08 -5.71 -0.44
C GLU A 61 -3.87 -6.76 0.65
N ALA A 62 -2.62 -7.17 0.88
CA ALA A 62 -2.33 -8.11 1.97
C ALA A 62 -2.63 -7.48 3.32
N MET A 63 -2.30 -6.20 3.50
CA MET A 63 -2.59 -5.51 4.75
C MET A 63 -4.09 -5.40 4.98
N LYS A 64 -4.86 -5.14 3.91
CA LYS A 64 -6.32 -5.14 4.01
C LYS A 64 -6.85 -6.51 4.43
N ALA A 65 -6.30 -7.56 3.83
CA ALA A 65 -6.73 -8.92 4.13
C ALA A 65 -6.44 -9.29 5.58
N LEU A 66 -5.41 -8.71 6.16
CA LEU A 66 -5.05 -8.95 7.55
C LEU A 66 -5.88 -8.11 8.52
N GLY A 67 -6.75 -7.24 8.00
CA GLY A 67 -7.60 -6.41 8.84
C GLY A 67 -6.89 -5.19 9.42
N GLU A 68 -5.77 -4.78 8.83
CA GLU A 68 -5.05 -3.62 9.31
C GLU A 68 -5.76 -2.35 8.90
N GLU A 69 -5.71 -1.35 9.77
CA GLU A 69 -6.34 -0.07 9.48
C GLU A 69 -5.36 0.92 8.85
N THR A 70 -4.07 0.72 9.10
CA THR A 70 -3.03 1.61 8.57
C THR A 70 -1.97 0.78 7.88
N VAL A 71 -1.17 1.45 7.06
CA VAL A 71 -0.05 0.83 6.37
C VAL A 71 1.13 1.80 6.39
N ILE A 72 2.32 1.22 6.47
CA ILE A 72 3.54 2.03 6.42
C ILE A 72 3.79 2.40 4.96
N ALA A 73 4.05 3.66 4.73
CA ALA A 73 4.22 4.17 3.37
C ALA A 73 5.32 5.21 3.29
N ILE A 74 5.92 5.29 2.14
CA ILE A 74 6.85 6.37 1.80
C ILE A 74 6.09 7.29 0.85
N VAL A 75 6.02 8.57 1.18
CA VAL A 75 5.36 9.54 0.32
C VAL A 75 6.39 10.05 -0.68
N VAL A 76 6.19 9.70 -1.95
CA VAL A 76 7.09 10.15 -3.01
C VAL A 76 6.55 11.44 -3.59
N GLY A 77 7.45 12.35 -3.90
CA GLY A 77 7.05 13.63 -4.45
C GLY A 77 6.74 13.54 -5.93
N SER A 78 5.89 14.43 -6.39
CA SER A 78 5.73 14.62 -7.82
C SER A 78 6.94 15.33 -8.35
N PRO A 79 7.33 15.07 -9.60
CA PRO A 79 8.41 15.84 -10.20
C PRO A 79 8.11 17.32 -10.12
N GLN A 80 9.13 18.07 -9.73
CA GLN A 80 8.97 19.49 -9.54
C GLN A 80 9.40 20.18 -10.80
N HIS A 81 8.63 20.36 -11.70
CA HIS A 81 8.97 21.17 -12.90
C HIS A 81 8.30 20.77 -14.12
#